data_e323636ce0cb8b6b96083ec64fa142fb
#
_entry.id   e323636ce0cb8b6b96083ec64fa142fb
#
_cell.length_a   1.000
_cell.length_b   1.000
_cell.length_c   1.000
_cell.angle_alpha   90.00
_cell.angle_beta   90.00
_cell.angle_gamma   90.00
#
_symmetry.space_group_name_H-M   'P 1'
#
loop_
_entity.id
_entity.type
_entity.pdbx_description
1 polymer ?
#
loop_
_entity_poly.entity_id
_entity_poly.type
_entity_poly.pdbx_seq_one_letter_code
_entity_poly.pdbx_strand_id
1 'polypeptide(L)' 'MGKTIAEVVKEEGALEGALEAKRQTLLRQLRLRFKNVPAAIEAEVQATPDIQQLDLWLDAVITTRSIRKIPFAANTVSR' A
#
# COMPACT_ATOMS: atom_id res chain seq x y z
N MET A 1 8.88 12.97 -29.73
CA MET A 1 9.96 12.12 -29.31
C MET A 1 9.46 10.85 -28.66
N GLY A 2 9.86 9.72 -29.17
CA GLY A 2 9.46 8.47 -28.57
C GLY A 2 10.34 8.12 -27.37
N LYS A 3 9.90 7.14 -26.61
CA LYS A 3 10.68 6.64 -25.51
C LYS A 3 11.74 5.69 -26.00
N THR A 4 12.89 5.76 -25.39
CA THR A 4 13.95 4.82 -25.70
C THR A 4 13.71 3.51 -24.95
N ILE A 5 14.44 2.48 -25.33
CA ILE A 5 14.34 1.20 -24.63
C ILE A 5 14.72 1.40 -23.15
N ALA A 6 15.74 2.22 -22.90
CA ALA A 6 16.15 2.49 -21.53
C ALA A 6 15.02 3.15 -20.72
N GLU A 7 14.26 4.02 -21.35
CA GLU A 7 13.15 4.66 -20.67
C GLU A 7 12.03 3.68 -20.37
N VAL A 8 11.77 2.75 -21.29
CA VAL A 8 10.75 1.74 -21.06
C VAL A 8 11.14 0.85 -19.88
N VAL A 9 12.40 0.41 -19.85
CA VAL A 9 12.88 -0.39 -18.73
C VAL A 9 12.81 0.39 -17.43
N LYS A 10 13.17 1.66 -17.50
CA LYS A 10 13.11 2.52 -16.34
C LYS A 10 11.69 2.67 -15.82
N GLU A 11 10.71 2.75 -16.72
CA GLU A 11 9.32 2.88 -16.31
C GLU A 11 8.84 1.61 -15.62
N GLU A 12 9.24 0.45 -16.09
CA GLU A 12 8.88 -0.80 -15.41
C GLU A 12 9.50 -0.85 -14.03
N GLY A 13 10.78 -0.50 -13.93
CA GLY A 13 11.43 -0.43 -12.64
C GLY A 13 10.82 0.64 -11.74
N ALA A 14 10.41 1.77 -12.33
CA ALA A 14 9.78 2.83 -11.56
C ALA A 14 8.44 2.38 -11.00
N LEU A 15 7.68 1.57 -11.75
CA LEU A 15 6.42 1.07 -11.25
C LEU A 15 6.63 0.15 -10.06
N GLU A 16 7.56 -0.77 -10.15
CA GLU A 16 7.86 -1.65 -9.02
C GLU A 16 8.41 -0.87 -7.83
N GLY A 17 9.27 0.10 -8.11
CA GLY A 17 9.79 0.96 -7.05
C GLY A 17 8.69 1.77 -6.39
N ALA A 18 7.72 2.26 -7.19
CA ALA A 18 6.61 3.01 -6.64
C ALA A 18 5.72 2.12 -5.79
N LEU A 19 5.47 0.88 -6.22
CA LEU A 19 4.71 -0.07 -5.42
C LEU A 19 5.39 -0.33 -4.08
N GLU A 20 6.67 -0.61 -4.13
CA GLU A 20 7.40 -0.89 -2.90
C GLU A 20 7.44 0.32 -1.98
N ALA A 21 7.67 1.51 -2.55
CA ALA A 21 7.69 2.73 -1.75
C ALA A 21 6.34 2.98 -1.09
N LYS A 22 5.26 2.76 -1.82
CA LYS A 22 3.92 2.96 -1.25
C LYS A 22 3.62 1.92 -0.18
N ARG A 23 4.04 0.67 -0.39
CA ARG A 23 3.88 -0.35 0.63
C ARG A 23 4.60 0.02 1.91
N GLN A 24 5.83 0.47 1.79
CA GLN A 24 6.62 0.84 2.96
C GLN A 24 6.05 2.09 3.64
N THR A 25 5.64 3.08 2.85
CA THR A 25 5.02 4.27 3.40
C THR A 25 3.75 3.92 4.15
N LEU A 26 2.93 3.07 3.55
CA LEU A 26 1.68 2.66 4.17
C LEU A 26 1.93 1.92 5.49
N LEU A 27 2.84 0.97 5.48
CA LEU A 27 3.17 0.22 6.69
C LEU A 27 3.72 1.14 7.77
N ARG A 28 4.59 2.07 7.38
CA ARG A 28 5.13 3.02 8.34
C ARG A 28 4.04 3.87 8.95
N GLN A 29 3.13 4.37 8.14
CA GLN A 29 2.06 5.21 8.65
C GLN A 29 1.10 4.42 9.52
N LEU A 30 0.82 3.18 9.15
CA LEU A 30 0.00 2.32 9.99
C LEU A 30 0.63 2.16 11.37
N ARG A 31 1.92 1.91 11.42
CA ARG A 31 2.62 1.72 12.70
C ARG A 31 2.66 3.00 13.52
N LEU A 32 2.86 4.12 12.85
CA LEU A 32 2.93 5.40 13.55
C LEU A 32 1.57 5.82 14.08
N ARG A 33 0.52 5.52 13.34
CA ARG A 33 -0.80 6.01 13.69
C ARG A 33 -1.56 5.05 14.60
N PHE A 34 -1.39 3.76 14.40
CA PHE A 34 -2.19 2.76 15.11
C PHE A 34 -1.39 1.87 16.04
N LYS A 35 -0.10 2.00 16.07
CA LYS A 35 0.81 1.25 16.94
C LYS A 35 0.77 -0.25 16.76
N ASN A 36 -0.39 -0.85 16.92
CA ASN A 36 -0.54 -2.30 16.77
C ASN A 36 -1.13 -2.60 15.41
N VAL A 37 -0.31 -3.08 14.50
CA VAL A 37 -0.75 -3.46 13.15
C VAL A 37 -0.72 -4.98 13.07
N PRO A 38 -1.89 -5.62 12.87
CA PRO A 38 -1.90 -7.08 12.77
C PRO A 38 -1.04 -7.58 11.61
N ALA A 39 -0.40 -8.71 11.83
CA ALA A 39 0.47 -9.30 10.81
C ALA A 39 -0.31 -9.59 9.52
N ALA A 40 -1.60 -9.92 9.63
CA ALA A 40 -2.42 -10.17 8.45
C ALA A 40 -2.54 -8.93 7.58
N ILE A 41 -2.63 -7.74 8.18
CA ILE A 41 -2.70 -6.50 7.43
C ILE A 41 -1.37 -6.19 6.78
N GLU A 42 -0.26 -6.39 7.50
CA GLU A 42 1.05 -6.19 6.91
C GLU A 42 1.27 -7.11 5.71
N ALA A 43 0.87 -8.36 5.85
CA ALA A 43 1.01 -9.31 4.74
C ALA A 43 0.15 -8.90 3.56
N GLU A 44 -1.05 -8.42 3.81
CA GLU A 44 -1.94 -7.97 2.76
C GLU A 44 -1.35 -6.79 2.00
N VAL A 45 -0.80 -5.82 2.70
CA VAL A 45 -0.16 -4.67 2.08
C VAL A 45 1.01 -5.13 1.20
N GLN A 46 1.84 -6.02 1.72
CA GLN A 46 3.01 -6.46 0.98
C GLN A 46 2.66 -7.35 -0.21
N ALA A 47 1.51 -8.00 -0.17
CA ALA A 47 1.08 -8.86 -1.25
C ALA A 47 0.33 -8.13 -2.36
N THR A 48 -0.03 -6.87 -2.13
CA THR A 48 -0.86 -6.12 -3.07
C THR A 48 -0.02 -5.54 -4.19
N PRO A 49 -0.31 -5.90 -5.45
CA PRO A 49 0.42 -5.36 -6.59
C PRO A 49 -0.30 -4.18 -7.26
N ASP A 50 -1.30 -3.61 -6.60
CA ASP A 50 -2.16 -2.59 -7.19
C ASP A 50 -1.92 -1.25 -6.53
N ILE A 51 -1.33 -0.32 -7.30
CA ILE A 51 -1.02 1.01 -6.78
C ILE A 51 -2.28 1.73 -6.34
N GLN A 52 -3.37 1.59 -7.10
CA GLN A 52 -4.61 2.27 -6.73
C GLN A 52 -5.14 1.78 -5.40
N GLN A 53 -5.03 0.49 -5.15
CA GLN A 53 -5.45 -0.06 -3.86
C GLN A 53 -4.57 0.49 -2.73
N LEU A 54 -3.28 0.59 -2.96
CA LEU A 54 -2.38 1.14 -1.97
C LEU A 54 -2.71 2.61 -1.69
N ASP A 55 -3.02 3.38 -2.74
CA ASP A 55 -3.41 4.77 -2.56
C ASP A 55 -4.69 4.90 -1.74
N LEU A 56 -5.66 4.03 -2.00
CA LEU A 56 -6.91 4.05 -1.23
C LEU A 56 -6.64 3.79 0.25
N TRP A 57 -5.78 2.83 0.54
CA TRP A 57 -5.42 2.55 1.93
C TRP A 57 -4.65 3.70 2.56
N LEU A 58 -3.75 4.34 1.80
CA LEU A 58 -3.03 5.50 2.31
C LEU A 58 -4.00 6.63 2.66
N ASP A 59 -4.97 6.87 1.80
CA ASP A 59 -5.99 7.88 2.10
C ASP A 59 -6.79 7.49 3.34
N ALA A 60 -7.13 6.21 3.46
CA ALA A 60 -7.90 5.76 4.60
C ALA A 60 -7.13 5.91 5.91
N VAL A 61 -5.82 5.70 5.87
CA VAL A 61 -4.99 5.88 7.07
C VAL A 61 -5.11 7.30 7.59
N ILE A 62 -5.17 8.27 6.68
CA ILE A 62 -5.23 9.68 7.06
C ILE A 62 -6.61 10.06 7.56
N THR A 63 -7.65 9.45 6.99
CA THR A 63 -9.02 9.91 7.23
C THR A 63 -9.77 9.11 8.28
N THR A 64 -9.29 7.92 8.63
CA THR A 64 -9.98 7.11 9.64
C THR A 64 -9.27 7.21 10.98
N ARG A 65 -10.00 6.92 12.04
CA ARG A 65 -9.44 6.90 13.39
C ARG A 65 -9.13 5.50 13.88
N SER A 66 -9.59 4.49 13.16
CA SER A 66 -9.42 3.12 13.57
C SER A 66 -8.91 2.29 12.40
N ILE A 67 -7.89 1.48 12.67
CA ILE A 67 -7.37 0.58 11.65
C ILE A 67 -8.45 -0.36 11.13
N ARG A 68 -9.45 -0.66 11.95
CA ARG A 68 -10.54 -1.55 11.55
C ARG A 68 -11.42 -0.95 10.48
N LYS A 69 -11.41 0.37 10.34
CA LYS A 69 -12.23 1.05 9.33
C LYS A 69 -11.55 1.16 7.98
N ILE A 70 -10.28 0.79 7.92
CA ILE A 70 -9.58 0.76 6.64
C ILE A 70 -10.02 -0.51 5.90
N PRO A 71 -10.33 -0.40 4.59
CA PRO A 71 -10.91 -1.55 3.87
C PRO A 71 -9.89 -2.62 3.50
N PHE A 72 -9.19 -3.15 4.49
CA PHE A 72 -8.37 -4.32 4.30
C PHE A 72 -9.23 -5.58 4.30
N ALA A 73 -8.84 -6.58 3.52
CA ALA A 73 -9.55 -7.84 3.54
C ALA A 73 -9.50 -8.46 4.93
N ALA A 74 -8.39 -8.28 5.62
CA ALA A 74 -8.25 -8.82 6.97
C ALA A 74 -9.28 -8.22 7.93
N ASN A 75 -9.76 -7.00 7.66
CA ASN A 75 -10.75 -6.34 8.49
C ASN A 75 -12.17 -6.76 8.17
N THR A 76 -12.38 -7.41 7.03
CA THR A 76 -13.72 -7.82 6.63
C THR A 76 -14.03 -9.27 6.96
N VAL A 77 -13.12 -9.96 7.60
CA VAL A 77 -13.35 -11.32 8.03
C VAL A 77 -14.31 -11.28 9.21
N SER A 78 -15.49 -11.79 9.00
CA SER A 78 -16.43 -11.82 10.07
C SER A 78 -16.77 -13.24 10.39
N ARG A 79 -17.01 -13.33 10.75
CA ARG A 79 -17.57 -14.36 10.89
C ARG A 79 -17.67 -14.79 11.03
#